data_0762bd98d63e26eead7b6fdac2f9b438
#
_entry.id   0762bd98d63e26eead7b6fdac2f9b438
#
_cell.length_a   1.000
_cell.length_b   1.000
_cell.length_c   1.000
_cell.angle_alpha   90.00
_cell.angle_beta   90.00
_cell.angle_gamma   90.00
#
_symmetry.space_group_name_H-M   'P 1'
#
loop_
_entity.id
_entity.type
_entity.pdbx_description
1 polymer ?
#
loop_
_entity_poly.entity_id
_entity_poly.type
_entity_poly.pdbx_seq_one_letter_code
_entity_poly.pdbx_strand_id
1 'polypeptide(L)'
;TDERYNGWANRETWAVSLYLNNDQWLQESTYDLIRAMREGEQVEHHRDLPAWKAGEGIRDMLAELSETVIEGVADRDTRLMFMDIGSLWRVEWDHIGGAFLADVAELDAFGASS
;
A
#
# COMPACT_ATOMS: atom_id res chain seq x y z
N THR A 1 -24.16 1.72 -4.63
CA THR A 1 -23.31 1.61 -3.46
C THR A 1 -22.20 0.64 -3.73
N ASP A 2 -21.13 0.79 -3.01
CA ASP A 2 -19.90 0.08 -3.30
C ASP A 2 -19.63 -1.10 -2.37
N GLU A 3 -20.71 -1.76 -1.93
CA GLU A 3 -20.60 -2.93 -1.09
C GLU A 3 -19.75 -4.03 -1.71
N ARG A 4 -19.81 -4.15 -3.04
CA ARG A 4 -19.04 -5.16 -3.76
C ARG A 4 -17.52 -4.90 -3.70
N TYR A 5 -17.10 -3.71 -3.30
CA TYR A 5 -15.70 -3.37 -3.12
C TYR A 5 -15.31 -3.26 -1.65
N ASN A 6 -16.11 -3.80 -0.77
CA ASN A 6 -15.85 -3.84 0.67
C ASN A 6 -15.54 -2.46 1.28
N GLY A 7 -16.26 -1.44 0.82
CA GLY A 7 -16.12 -0.08 1.32
C GLY A 7 -15.03 0.73 0.63
N TRP A 8 -14.32 0.17 -0.35
CA TRP A 8 -13.32 0.91 -1.11
C TRP A 8 -13.98 1.78 -2.17
N ALA A 9 -13.32 2.88 -2.53
CA ALA A 9 -13.88 3.88 -3.42
C ALA A 9 -14.19 3.34 -4.83
N ASN A 10 -13.35 2.44 -5.33
CA ASN A 10 -13.55 1.85 -6.65
C ASN A 10 -12.82 0.50 -6.74
N ARG A 11 -12.99 -0.18 -7.89
CA ARG A 11 -12.39 -1.49 -8.10
C ARG A 11 -10.87 -1.45 -8.05
N GLU A 12 -10.25 -0.43 -8.62
CA GLU A 12 -8.80 -0.33 -8.67
C GLU A 12 -8.21 -0.20 -7.26
N THR A 13 -8.84 0.61 -6.41
CA THR A 13 -8.42 0.77 -5.01
C THR A 13 -8.57 -0.53 -4.24
N TRP A 14 -9.69 -1.20 -4.42
CA TRP A 14 -9.95 -2.50 -3.80
C TRP A 14 -8.91 -3.53 -4.24
N ALA A 15 -8.59 -3.59 -5.54
CA ALA A 15 -7.62 -4.54 -6.07
C ALA A 15 -6.23 -4.31 -5.50
N VAL A 16 -5.78 -3.06 -5.42
CA VAL A 16 -4.48 -2.73 -4.82
C VAL A 16 -4.46 -3.20 -3.36
N SER A 17 -5.50 -2.90 -2.61
CA SER A 17 -5.60 -3.32 -1.22
C SER A 17 -5.49 -4.84 -1.07
N LEU A 18 -6.13 -5.61 -1.96
CA LEU A 18 -6.05 -7.06 -1.93
C LEU A 18 -4.63 -7.57 -2.18
N TYR A 19 -3.97 -7.06 -3.20
CA TYR A 19 -2.62 -7.52 -3.52
C TYR A 19 -1.63 -7.15 -2.42
N LEU A 20 -1.72 -5.94 -1.88
CA LEU A 20 -0.82 -5.52 -0.82
C LEU A 20 -1.03 -6.31 0.48
N ASN A 21 -2.24 -6.81 0.73
CA ASN A 21 -2.53 -7.58 1.93
C ASN A 21 -2.35 -9.08 1.76
N ASN A 22 -2.48 -9.60 0.55
CA ASN A 22 -2.43 -11.04 0.32
C ASN A 22 -1.07 -11.56 -0.12
N ASP A 23 -0.19 -10.70 -0.60
CA ASP A 23 1.18 -11.06 -0.95
C ASP A 23 2.09 -10.67 0.21
N GLN A 24 2.72 -11.67 0.83
CA GLN A 24 3.53 -11.45 2.04
C GLN A 24 4.66 -10.46 1.79
N TRP A 25 5.35 -10.58 0.66
CA TRP A 25 6.45 -9.67 0.35
C TRP A 25 5.98 -8.23 0.19
N LEU A 26 4.87 -8.05 -0.52
CA LEU A 26 4.31 -6.71 -0.71
C LEU A 26 3.79 -6.12 0.60
N GLN A 27 3.16 -6.94 1.44
CA GLN A 27 2.67 -6.47 2.73
C GLN A 27 3.83 -6.01 3.63
N GLU A 28 4.86 -6.83 3.74
CA GLU A 28 6.02 -6.49 4.56
C GLU A 28 6.76 -5.28 4.01
N SER A 29 6.91 -5.19 2.69
CA SER A 29 7.55 -4.04 2.05
C SER A 29 6.76 -2.76 2.31
N THR A 30 5.44 -2.83 2.29
CA THR A 30 4.58 -1.68 2.57
C THR A 30 4.71 -1.23 4.03
N TYR A 31 4.71 -2.18 4.96
CA TYR A 31 4.89 -1.86 6.38
C TYR A 31 6.26 -1.23 6.63
N ASP A 32 7.31 -1.78 6.04
CA ASP A 32 8.65 -1.24 6.18
C ASP A 32 8.76 0.16 5.59
N LEU A 33 8.10 0.39 4.47
CA LEU A 33 8.06 1.71 3.85
C LEU A 33 7.43 2.74 4.78
N ILE A 34 6.31 2.40 5.42
CA ILE A 34 5.63 3.30 6.34
C ILE A 34 6.52 3.61 7.54
N ARG A 35 7.20 2.61 8.09
CA ARG A 35 8.13 2.82 9.20
C ARG A 35 9.29 3.71 8.80
N ALA A 36 9.83 3.51 7.60
CA ALA A 36 10.92 4.35 7.09
C ALA A 36 10.46 5.79 6.86
N MET A 37 9.25 5.99 6.36
CA MET A 37 8.68 7.33 6.17
C MET A 37 8.49 8.04 7.51
N ARG A 38 8.04 7.30 8.51
CA ARG A 38 7.89 7.84 9.86
C ARG A 38 9.22 8.33 10.41
N GLU A 39 10.26 7.55 10.24
CA GLU A 39 11.61 7.93 10.69
C GLU A 39 12.12 9.16 9.93
N GLY A 40 11.90 9.18 8.61
CA GLY A 40 12.34 10.29 7.78
C GLY A 40 11.65 11.61 8.11
N GLU A 41 10.40 11.54 8.55
CA GLU A 41 9.62 12.72 8.93
C GLU A 41 9.81 13.08 10.41
N GLN A 42 10.54 12.27 11.15
CA GLN A 42 10.80 12.48 12.58
C GLN A 42 9.53 12.55 13.45
N VAL A 43 8.52 11.77 13.07
CA VAL A 43 7.29 11.66 13.86
C VAL A 43 7.39 10.49 14.83
N GLU A 44 6.78 10.63 16.01
CA GLU A 44 6.86 9.62 17.05
C GLU A 44 5.97 8.41 16.78
N HIS A 45 4.83 8.63 16.14
CA HIS A 45 3.85 7.59 15.89
C HIS A 45 3.47 7.52 14.43
N HIS A 46 3.17 6.33 13.93
CA HIS A 46 2.73 6.13 12.55
C HIS A 46 1.49 6.97 12.22
N ARG A 47 0.59 7.13 13.21
CA ARG A 47 -0.63 7.92 13.01
C ARG A 47 -0.36 9.40 12.83
N ASP A 48 0.85 9.87 13.15
CA ASP A 48 1.23 11.26 12.96
C ASP A 48 1.66 11.52 11.52
N LEU A 49 1.88 10.45 10.74
CA LEU A 49 2.15 10.56 9.31
C LEU A 49 0.81 10.71 8.58
N PRO A 50 0.62 11.75 7.76
CA PRO A 50 -0.65 11.92 7.05
C PRO A 50 -0.95 10.78 6.09
N ALA A 51 -2.23 10.40 5.99
CA ALA A 51 -2.65 9.32 5.08
C ALA A 51 -2.25 9.59 3.63
N TRP A 52 -2.37 10.84 3.17
CA TRP A 52 -2.01 11.18 1.80
C TRP A 52 -0.52 10.95 1.53
N LYS A 53 0.31 11.20 2.52
CA LYS A 53 1.75 11.03 2.39
C LYS A 53 2.13 9.55 2.36
N ALA A 54 1.53 8.75 3.24
CA ALA A 54 1.71 7.30 3.21
C ALA A 54 1.23 6.72 1.88
N GLY A 55 0.07 7.18 1.39
CA GLY A 55 -0.45 6.75 0.10
C GLY A 55 0.46 7.10 -1.07
N GLU A 56 1.05 8.30 -1.04
CA GLU A 56 2.00 8.73 -2.06
C GLU A 56 3.23 7.83 -2.08
N GLY A 57 3.75 7.46 -0.91
CA GLY A 57 4.89 6.54 -0.81
C GLY A 57 4.56 5.16 -1.36
N ILE A 58 3.37 4.64 -1.05
CA ILE A 58 2.93 3.35 -1.58
C ILE A 58 2.77 3.42 -3.10
N ARG A 59 2.20 4.51 -3.59
CA ARG A 59 2.08 4.75 -5.04
C ARG A 59 3.44 4.70 -5.72
N ASP A 60 4.42 5.38 -5.16
CA ASP A 60 5.76 5.44 -5.72
C ASP A 60 6.43 4.06 -5.71
N MET A 61 6.22 3.29 -4.65
CA MET A 61 6.72 1.92 -4.56
C MET A 61 6.14 1.05 -5.69
N LEU A 62 4.84 1.14 -5.90
CA LEU A 62 4.18 0.36 -6.96
C LEU A 62 4.55 0.89 -8.35
N ALA A 63 4.76 2.20 -8.49
CA ALA A 63 5.20 2.77 -9.76
C ALA A 63 6.58 2.24 -10.14
N GLU A 64 7.52 2.17 -9.20
CA GLU A 64 8.82 1.58 -9.46
C GLU A 64 8.71 0.10 -9.85
N LEU A 65 7.85 -0.64 -9.14
CA LEU A 65 7.64 -2.04 -9.47
C LEU A 65 7.02 -2.20 -10.86
N SER A 66 6.13 -1.30 -11.26
CA SER A 66 5.53 -1.36 -12.60
C SER A 66 6.54 -1.11 -13.70
N GLU A 67 7.59 -0.36 -13.43
CA GLU A 67 8.66 -0.15 -14.40
C GLU A 67 9.37 -1.47 -14.76
N THR A 68 9.46 -2.41 -13.82
CA THR A 68 10.03 -3.72 -14.11
C THR A 68 9.20 -4.49 -15.14
N VAL A 69 7.89 -4.24 -15.18
CA VAL A 69 7.00 -4.84 -16.20
C VAL A 69 7.32 -4.24 -17.57
N ILE A 70 7.47 -2.93 -17.63
CA ILE A 70 7.77 -2.23 -18.88
C ILE A 70 9.13 -2.67 -19.43
N GLU A 71 10.11 -2.84 -18.55
CA GLU A 71 11.46 -3.28 -18.91
C GLU A 71 11.54 -4.77 -19.26
N GLY A 72 10.49 -5.53 -18.97
CA GLY A 72 10.43 -6.95 -19.27
C GLY A 72 11.17 -7.84 -18.29
N VAL A 73 11.54 -7.32 -17.12
CA VAL A 73 12.27 -8.07 -16.09
C VAL A 73 11.40 -8.53 -14.93
N ALA A 74 10.12 -8.11 -14.90
CA ALA A 74 9.21 -8.52 -13.85
C ALA A 74 8.85 -10.00 -13.98
N ASP A 75 8.61 -10.66 -12.85
CA ASP A 75 8.12 -12.02 -12.87
C ASP A 75 6.65 -12.06 -13.32
N ARG A 76 6.17 -13.29 -13.56
CA ARG A 76 4.82 -13.50 -14.05
C ARG A 76 3.76 -12.94 -13.10
N ASP A 77 3.92 -13.20 -11.81
CA ASP A 77 2.92 -12.79 -10.82
C ASP A 77 2.80 -11.28 -10.74
N THR A 78 3.93 -10.57 -10.81
CA THR A 78 3.93 -9.11 -10.84
C THR A 78 3.21 -8.58 -12.07
N ARG A 79 3.48 -9.15 -13.23
CA ARG A 79 2.80 -8.73 -14.47
C ARG A 79 1.30 -8.95 -14.38
N LEU A 80 0.88 -10.11 -13.88
CA LEU A 80 -0.55 -10.43 -13.75
C LEU A 80 -1.23 -9.50 -12.75
N MET A 81 -0.55 -9.15 -11.67
CA MET A 81 -1.06 -8.20 -10.69
C MET A 81 -1.39 -6.86 -11.33
N PHE A 82 -0.46 -6.28 -12.08
CA PHE A 82 -0.69 -4.97 -12.69
C PHE A 82 -1.75 -5.03 -13.78
N MET A 83 -1.84 -6.13 -14.51
CA MET A 83 -2.91 -6.32 -15.49
C MET A 83 -4.28 -6.37 -14.80
N ASP A 84 -4.36 -7.02 -13.64
CA ASP A 84 -5.62 -7.15 -12.91
C ASP A 84 -6.02 -5.82 -12.24
N ILE A 85 -5.07 -5.10 -11.67
CA ILE A 85 -5.35 -3.79 -11.07
C ILE A 85 -5.84 -2.80 -12.12
N GLY A 86 -5.17 -2.77 -13.26
CA GLY A 86 -5.50 -1.84 -14.34
C GLY A 86 -4.89 -0.47 -14.12
N SER A 87 -5.72 0.55 -14.05
CA SER A 87 -5.26 1.95 -14.04
C SER A 87 -4.87 2.42 -12.65
N LEU A 88 -3.56 2.53 -12.40
CA LEU A 88 -3.06 3.00 -11.09
C LEU A 88 -3.50 4.43 -10.77
N TRP A 89 -3.72 5.26 -11.79
CA TRP A 89 -4.14 6.65 -11.56
C TRP A 89 -5.55 6.77 -10.98
N ARG A 90 -6.35 5.69 -11.03
CA ARG A 90 -7.69 5.67 -10.47
C ARG A 90 -7.72 5.26 -9.00
N VAL A 91 -6.60 4.80 -8.47
CA VAL A 91 -6.51 4.33 -7.08
C VAL A 91 -6.57 5.52 -6.14
N GLU A 92 -7.40 5.41 -5.11
CA GLU A 92 -7.48 6.40 -4.04
C GLU A 92 -6.38 6.12 -3.02
N TRP A 93 -5.21 6.67 -3.30
CA TRP A 93 -4.01 6.37 -2.51
C TRP A 93 -4.12 6.81 -1.05
N ASP A 94 -4.85 7.89 -0.79
CA ASP A 94 -5.07 8.36 0.60
C ASP A 94 -5.78 7.30 1.41
N HIS A 95 -6.73 6.63 0.81
CA HIS A 95 -7.49 5.57 1.47
C HIS A 95 -6.59 4.36 1.77
N ILE A 96 -5.78 3.97 0.80
CA ILE A 96 -4.79 2.89 0.97
C ILE A 96 -3.79 3.26 2.07
N GLY A 97 -3.24 4.46 2.00
CA GLY A 97 -2.27 4.94 3.00
C GLY A 97 -2.84 4.95 4.40
N GLY A 98 -4.06 5.44 4.56
CA GLY A 98 -4.73 5.47 5.85
C GLY A 98 -4.96 4.09 6.43
N ALA A 99 -5.36 3.13 5.59
CA ALA A 99 -5.58 1.75 6.03
C ALA A 99 -4.28 1.10 6.50
N PHE A 100 -3.19 1.26 5.76
CA PHE A 100 -1.90 0.70 6.16
C PHE A 100 -1.31 1.38 7.38
N LEU A 101 -1.51 2.69 7.53
CA LEU A 101 -1.09 3.39 8.75
C LEU A 101 -1.78 2.81 9.98
N ALA A 102 -3.08 2.55 9.88
CA ALA A 102 -3.83 1.94 10.98
C ALA A 102 -3.31 0.54 11.29
N ASP A 103 -3.02 -0.25 10.26
CA ASP A 103 -2.49 -1.60 10.43
C ASP A 103 -1.12 -1.60 11.12
N VAL A 104 -0.22 -0.72 10.68
CA VAL A 104 1.13 -0.64 11.27
C VAL A 104 1.05 -0.16 12.72
N ALA A 105 0.21 0.82 12.99
CA ALA A 105 0.03 1.32 14.36
C ALA A 105 -0.47 0.21 15.29
N GLU A 106 -1.41 -0.60 14.81
CA GLU A 106 -1.95 -1.71 15.59
C GLU A 106 -0.89 -2.79 15.82
N LEU A 107 -0.12 -3.15 14.78
CA LEU A 107 0.94 -4.14 14.89
C LEU A 107 2.03 -3.70 15.87
N ASP A 108 2.43 -2.45 15.81
CA ASP A 108 3.48 -1.94 16.69
C ASP A 108 3.00 -1.81 18.14
N ALA A 109 1.74 -1.43 18.35
CA ALA A 109 1.16 -1.39 19.68
C ALA A 109 1.07 -2.78 20.29
N PHE A 110 0.69 -3.79 19.48
CA PHE A 110 0.61 -5.17 19.93
C PHE A 110 2.00 -5.71 20.28
N GLY A 111 3.00 -5.43 19.44
CA GLY A 111 4.38 -5.84 19.70
C GLY A 111 4.95 -5.18 20.93
N ALA A 112 4.62 -3.92 21.16
CA ALA A 112 5.11 -3.16 22.32
C ALA A 112 4.55 -3.67 23.64
N SER A 113 3.37 -4.28 23.62
CA SER A 113 2.74 -4.79 24.85
C SER A 113 3.19 -6.21 25.21
N SER A 114 3.98 -6.82 24.39
CA SER A 114 4.53 -8.14 24.65
C SER A 114 5.96 -8.01 25.19
#